data_b75a69c098617f67d5dea45c81ee3154
#
_entry.id   b75a69c098617f67d5dea45c81ee3154
#
_cell.length_a   1.000
_cell.length_b   1.000
_cell.length_c   1.000
_cell.angle_alpha   90.00
_cell.angle_beta   90.00
_cell.angle_gamma   90.00
#
_symmetry.space_group_name_H-M   'P 1'
#
loop_
_entity.id
_entity.type
_entity.pdbx_description
1 polymer ?
#
loop_
_entity_poly.entity_id
_entity_poly.type
_entity_poly.pdbx_seq_one_letter_code
_entity_poly.pdbx_strand_id
1 'polypeptide(L)'
;MGQLLIFGLGYTAGRIATAMHAHGWQVRATGSAGDIAFGDRGAVLAALGEATHILSSVSPERAGGDPVLEAYGEALAGADKRGALFYLSSTGVYGDRAGAWVDETTPTIAEAGEGRRNARAEADLAWLTMGARVFRLPGIYGPGRSALDRVKEGKARRIDLPNQVFSRVHVDDIASGVVAALVHDAPAGAYNLGDDLPCSGNEVTEHACRLLGFPLPLLETLEEANLSEMARGFYMENRRVSNGKAKRVLGWSPRYPTYVEGLAALL
;
A
#
# COMPACT_ATOMS: atom_id res chain seq x y z
N MET A 1 -24.87 -10.73 -3.16
CA MET A 1 -24.00 -9.56 -3.45
C MET A 1 -23.30 -9.19 -2.15
N GLY A 2 -21.99 -8.97 -2.18
CA GLY A 2 -21.25 -8.56 -0.99
C GLY A 2 -21.43 -7.07 -0.69
N GLN A 3 -21.28 -6.71 0.58
CA GLN A 3 -21.23 -5.33 1.04
C GLN A 3 -19.86 -5.05 1.64
N LEU A 4 -19.13 -4.08 1.10
CA LEU A 4 -17.81 -3.67 1.56
C LEU A 4 -17.91 -2.33 2.29
N LEU A 5 -17.47 -2.30 3.54
CA LEU A 5 -17.22 -1.05 4.25
C LEU A 5 -15.73 -0.71 4.17
N ILE A 6 -15.40 0.49 3.71
CA ILE A 6 -14.03 0.99 3.63
C ILE A 6 -13.82 2.08 4.67
N PHE A 7 -12.88 1.90 5.57
CA PHE A 7 -12.36 2.98 6.41
C PHE A 7 -11.28 3.73 5.64
N GLY A 8 -11.53 5.01 5.31
CA GLY A 8 -10.60 5.88 4.61
C GLY A 8 -10.65 5.74 3.08
N LEU A 9 -11.55 6.48 2.42
CA LEU A 9 -11.66 6.49 0.95
C LEU A 9 -10.63 7.44 0.33
N GLY A 10 -9.35 7.02 0.34
CA GLY A 10 -8.24 7.73 -0.28
C GLY A 10 -7.91 7.22 -1.70
N TYR A 11 -6.74 7.61 -2.22
CA TYR A 11 -6.30 7.27 -3.58
C TYR A 11 -6.39 5.78 -3.93
N THR A 12 -5.80 4.91 -3.11
CA THR A 12 -5.79 3.46 -3.33
C THR A 12 -7.18 2.85 -3.08
N ALA A 13 -7.81 3.23 -1.97
CA ALA A 13 -9.13 2.72 -1.61
C ALA A 13 -10.21 3.11 -2.63
N GLY A 14 -10.11 4.28 -3.26
CA GLY A 14 -10.99 4.69 -4.35
C GLY A 14 -10.89 3.78 -5.57
N ARG A 15 -9.67 3.33 -5.93
CA ARG A 15 -9.48 2.34 -7.01
C ARG A 15 -10.09 0.98 -6.65
N ILE A 16 -9.92 0.56 -5.40
CA ILE A 16 -10.53 -0.69 -4.90
C ILE A 16 -12.05 -0.57 -4.95
N ALA A 17 -12.63 0.53 -4.48
CA ALA A 17 -14.08 0.77 -4.52
C ALA A 17 -14.63 0.70 -5.94
N THR A 18 -13.95 1.36 -6.90
CA THR A 18 -14.33 1.31 -8.33
C THR A 18 -14.30 -0.12 -8.86
N ALA A 19 -13.26 -0.88 -8.55
CA ALA A 19 -13.15 -2.28 -8.98
C ALA A 19 -14.25 -3.15 -8.35
N MET A 20 -14.56 -2.96 -7.05
CA MET A 20 -15.61 -3.71 -6.36
C MET A 20 -17.01 -3.38 -6.93
N HIS A 21 -17.29 -2.12 -7.27
CA HIS A 21 -18.52 -1.76 -7.97
C HIS A 21 -18.66 -2.47 -9.32
N ALA A 22 -17.55 -2.60 -10.07
CA ALA A 22 -17.55 -3.34 -11.34
C ALA A 22 -17.85 -4.85 -11.15
N HIS A 23 -17.55 -5.39 -9.98
CA HIS A 23 -17.94 -6.75 -9.57
C HIS A 23 -19.34 -6.84 -8.94
N GLY A 24 -20.14 -5.77 -8.98
CA GLY A 24 -21.51 -5.75 -8.46
C GLY A 24 -21.62 -5.66 -6.93
N TRP A 25 -20.57 -5.25 -6.25
CA TRP A 25 -20.58 -5.05 -4.80
C TRP A 25 -21.11 -3.66 -4.43
N GLN A 26 -21.83 -3.60 -3.31
CA GLN A 26 -22.13 -2.33 -2.67
C GLN A 26 -20.93 -1.91 -1.82
N VAL A 27 -20.55 -0.63 -1.92
CA VAL A 27 -19.43 -0.08 -1.17
C VAL A 27 -19.92 1.15 -0.40
N ARG A 28 -19.71 1.14 0.91
CA ARG A 28 -19.86 2.29 1.80
C ARG A 28 -18.47 2.68 2.28
N ALA A 29 -18.23 3.94 2.56
CA ALA A 29 -16.89 4.36 2.97
C ALA A 29 -16.90 5.54 3.94
N THR A 30 -15.92 5.56 4.85
CA THR A 30 -15.62 6.73 5.66
C THR A 30 -14.51 7.59 5.02
N GLY A 31 -14.38 8.82 5.49
CA GLY A 31 -13.35 9.77 5.06
C GLY A 31 -13.91 10.94 4.25
N SER A 32 -13.05 11.86 3.84
CA SER A 32 -13.47 13.11 3.15
C SER A 32 -14.16 12.88 1.80
N ALA A 33 -13.87 11.76 1.15
CA ALA A 33 -14.52 11.34 -0.09
C ALA A 33 -15.57 10.23 0.11
N GLY A 34 -15.79 9.81 1.36
CA GLY A 34 -16.77 8.78 1.72
C GLY A 34 -18.15 9.36 1.98
N ASP A 35 -19.12 8.47 2.07
CA ASP A 35 -20.53 8.78 2.36
C ASP A 35 -20.86 8.76 3.87
N ILE A 36 -19.91 8.35 4.72
CA ILE A 36 -20.05 8.29 6.18
C ILE A 36 -18.95 9.11 6.85
N ALA A 37 -19.32 10.00 7.77
CA ALA A 37 -18.31 10.66 8.60
C ALA A 37 -17.68 9.66 9.57
N PHE A 38 -16.34 9.61 9.64
CA PHE A 38 -15.63 8.66 10.52
C PHE A 38 -16.04 8.80 12.00
N GLY A 39 -16.31 10.02 12.47
CA GLY A 39 -16.76 10.29 13.85
C GLY A 39 -18.23 10.03 14.12
N ASP A 40 -19.05 9.77 13.09
CA ASP A 40 -20.47 9.38 13.27
C ASP A 40 -20.54 7.90 13.67
N ARG A 41 -20.35 7.66 14.98
CA ARG A 41 -20.33 6.31 15.54
C ARG A 41 -21.60 5.52 15.23
N GLY A 42 -22.76 6.16 15.19
CA GLY A 42 -24.05 5.51 14.91
C GLY A 42 -24.09 5.00 13.46
N ALA A 43 -23.78 5.86 12.51
CA ALA A 43 -23.75 5.50 11.09
C ALA A 43 -22.68 4.46 10.78
N VAL A 44 -21.49 4.56 11.40
CA VAL A 44 -20.41 3.58 11.21
C VAL A 44 -20.81 2.20 11.76
N LEU A 45 -21.38 2.12 12.96
CA LEU A 45 -21.83 0.85 13.54
C LEU A 45 -22.96 0.22 12.73
N ALA A 46 -23.90 1.02 12.21
CA ALA A 46 -24.93 0.52 11.32
C ALA A 46 -24.32 -0.07 10.03
N ALA A 47 -23.38 0.65 9.38
CA ALA A 47 -22.68 0.17 8.21
C ALA A 47 -21.82 -1.08 8.48
N LEU A 48 -21.19 -1.17 9.66
CA LEU A 48 -20.49 -2.38 10.13
C LEU A 48 -21.44 -3.57 10.28
N GLY A 49 -22.67 -3.34 10.79
CA GLY A 49 -23.69 -4.37 10.91
C GLY A 49 -24.08 -4.97 9.56
N GLU A 50 -24.20 -4.15 8.53
CA GLU A 50 -24.59 -4.54 7.17
C GLU A 50 -23.43 -5.13 6.35
N ALA A 51 -22.19 -4.69 6.61
CA ALA A 51 -21.04 -5.08 5.81
C ALA A 51 -20.71 -6.58 5.93
N THR A 52 -20.49 -7.22 4.79
CA THR A 52 -19.95 -8.58 4.74
C THR A 52 -18.41 -8.58 4.81
N HIS A 53 -17.78 -7.50 4.34
CA HIS A 53 -16.33 -7.33 4.32
C HIS A 53 -15.95 -5.91 4.74
N ILE A 54 -14.81 -5.78 5.37
CA ILE A 54 -14.33 -4.51 5.92
C ILE A 54 -12.88 -4.31 5.49
N LEU A 55 -12.59 -3.16 4.88
CA LEU A 55 -11.25 -2.77 4.48
C LEU A 55 -10.83 -1.49 5.23
N SER A 56 -9.70 -1.52 5.92
CA SER A 56 -9.08 -0.30 6.41
C SER A 56 -7.92 0.13 5.52
N SER A 57 -7.96 1.39 5.06
CA SER A 57 -6.86 2.07 4.40
C SER A 57 -6.35 3.27 5.20
N VAL A 58 -6.81 3.41 6.44
CA VAL A 58 -6.38 4.47 7.33
C VAL A 58 -4.96 4.19 7.83
N SER A 59 -4.11 5.19 7.73
CA SER A 59 -2.76 5.09 8.27
C SER A 59 -2.76 5.24 9.78
N PRO A 60 -1.93 4.48 10.52
CA PRO A 60 -1.75 4.71 11.94
C PRO A 60 -1.18 6.11 12.19
N GLU A 61 -1.42 6.64 13.38
CA GLU A 61 -0.91 7.92 13.80
C GLU A 61 0.61 7.87 14.04
N ARG A 62 1.30 9.01 13.85
CA ARG A 62 2.75 9.07 14.08
C ARG A 62 3.15 8.81 15.53
N ALA A 63 2.28 9.16 16.46
CA ALA A 63 2.48 8.94 17.90
C ALA A 63 2.24 7.48 18.32
N GLY A 64 1.72 6.65 17.43
CA GLY A 64 1.27 5.28 17.67
C GLY A 64 -0.25 5.19 17.68
N GLY A 65 -0.76 3.96 17.58
CA GLY A 65 -2.19 3.67 17.53
C GLY A 65 -2.75 3.63 16.09
N ASP A 66 -3.74 2.78 15.92
CA ASP A 66 -4.53 2.69 14.68
C ASP A 66 -5.91 3.29 14.96
N PRO A 67 -6.27 4.42 14.30
CA PRO A 67 -7.51 5.14 14.60
C PRO A 67 -8.77 4.27 14.42
N VAL A 68 -8.75 3.30 13.51
CA VAL A 68 -9.90 2.41 13.28
C VAL A 68 -10.01 1.38 14.40
N LEU A 69 -8.90 0.80 14.82
CA LEU A 69 -8.89 -0.16 15.93
C LEU A 69 -9.21 0.53 17.26
N GLU A 70 -8.74 1.74 17.49
CA GLU A 70 -9.06 2.51 18.68
C GLU A 70 -10.55 2.88 18.78
N ALA A 71 -11.14 3.31 17.66
CA ALA A 71 -12.54 3.74 17.65
C ALA A 71 -13.53 2.58 17.55
N TYR A 72 -13.19 1.53 16.81
CA TYR A 72 -14.13 0.47 16.38
C TYR A 72 -13.62 -0.95 16.61
N GLY A 73 -12.46 -1.16 17.24
CA GLY A 73 -11.83 -2.46 17.42
C GLY A 73 -12.72 -3.47 18.15
N GLU A 74 -13.45 -3.06 19.18
CA GLU A 74 -14.42 -3.93 19.86
C GLU A 74 -15.55 -4.39 18.94
N ALA A 75 -16.08 -3.50 18.12
CA ALA A 75 -17.13 -3.82 17.17
C ALA A 75 -16.63 -4.75 16.05
N LEU A 76 -15.37 -4.57 15.64
CA LEU A 76 -14.69 -5.43 14.66
C LEU A 76 -14.40 -6.83 15.22
N ALA A 77 -14.02 -6.92 16.49
CA ALA A 77 -13.72 -8.19 17.17
C ALA A 77 -14.98 -8.98 17.56
N GLY A 78 -16.06 -8.29 17.90
CA GLY A 78 -17.33 -8.89 18.35
C GLY A 78 -18.24 -9.39 17.23
N ALA A 79 -18.00 -8.96 16.01
CA ALA A 79 -18.75 -9.47 14.87
C ALA A 79 -18.21 -10.84 14.45
N ASP A 80 -19.10 -11.73 13.98
CA ASP A 80 -18.75 -13.02 13.33
C ASP A 80 -18.06 -12.78 11.95
N LYS A 81 -17.11 -11.84 11.93
CA LYS A 81 -16.45 -11.27 10.76
C LYS A 81 -14.97 -11.68 10.67
N ARG A 82 -14.62 -12.78 11.37
CA ARG A 82 -13.30 -13.39 11.28
C ARG A 82 -13.03 -13.87 9.89
N GLY A 83 -12.77 -13.39 8.95
CA GLY A 83 -12.62 -13.80 7.55
C GLY A 83 -12.97 -12.65 6.61
N ALA A 84 -13.47 -11.54 7.16
CA ALA A 84 -13.95 -10.40 6.40
C ALA A 84 -13.10 -9.14 6.57
N LEU A 85 -11.98 -9.21 7.32
CA LEU A 85 -11.12 -8.07 7.63
C LEU A 85 -9.95 -7.96 6.65
N PHE A 86 -9.73 -6.76 6.15
CA PHE A 86 -8.68 -6.41 5.20
C PHE A 86 -8.00 -5.11 5.64
N TYR A 87 -6.67 -5.06 5.51
CA TYR A 87 -5.90 -3.87 5.89
C TYR A 87 -4.83 -3.54 4.85
N LEU A 88 -4.75 -2.27 4.44
CA LEU A 88 -3.69 -1.77 3.59
C LEU A 88 -2.50 -1.30 4.43
N SER A 89 -1.52 -2.15 4.56
CA SER A 89 -0.27 -1.94 5.27
C SER A 89 0.83 -1.41 4.33
N SER A 90 2.06 -1.43 4.78
CA SER A 90 3.23 -0.99 4.02
C SER A 90 4.37 -1.97 4.17
N THR A 91 5.21 -2.13 3.14
CA THR A 91 6.47 -2.87 3.24
C THR A 91 7.50 -2.21 4.15
N GLY A 92 7.24 -0.96 4.61
CA GLY A 92 8.02 -0.32 5.67
C GLY A 92 8.07 -1.11 6.98
N VAL A 93 7.12 -2.03 7.20
CA VAL A 93 7.11 -2.93 8.37
C VAL A 93 8.32 -3.85 8.44
N TYR A 94 9.00 -4.10 7.33
CA TYR A 94 10.22 -4.91 7.30
C TYR A 94 11.47 -4.16 7.75
N GLY A 95 11.45 -2.82 7.77
CA GLY A 95 12.63 -2.00 8.04
C GLY A 95 13.70 -2.10 6.95
N ASP A 96 14.92 -1.66 7.27
CA ASP A 96 16.06 -1.81 6.38
C ASP A 96 16.53 -3.29 6.34
N ARG A 97 16.84 -3.79 5.14
CA ARG A 97 17.38 -5.14 4.91
C ARG A 97 18.61 -5.11 4.01
N ALA A 98 19.30 -3.97 3.95
CA ALA A 98 20.51 -3.77 3.15
C ALA A 98 20.37 -4.28 1.70
N GLY A 99 19.21 -4.09 1.09
CA GLY A 99 18.91 -4.53 -0.27
C GLY A 99 18.56 -6.01 -0.42
N ALA A 100 18.47 -6.78 0.65
CA ALA A 100 18.06 -8.19 0.58
C ALA A 100 16.57 -8.33 0.19
N TRP A 101 16.23 -9.51 -0.32
CA TRP A 101 14.85 -9.90 -0.56
C TRP A 101 14.11 -10.18 0.75
N VAL A 102 12.89 -9.69 0.85
CA VAL A 102 11.96 -9.98 1.93
C VAL A 102 10.68 -10.58 1.36
N ASP A 103 10.09 -11.48 2.11
CA ASP A 103 8.75 -12.02 1.88
C ASP A 103 7.92 -12.01 3.16
N GLU A 104 6.74 -12.59 3.14
CA GLU A 104 5.82 -12.60 4.26
C GLU A 104 6.28 -13.47 5.45
N THR A 105 7.34 -14.26 5.29
CA THR A 105 7.98 -15.03 6.37
C THR A 105 9.10 -14.24 7.05
N THR A 106 9.55 -13.15 6.44
CA THR A 106 10.56 -12.25 7.02
C THR A 106 9.94 -11.53 8.23
N PRO A 107 10.54 -11.61 9.43
CA PRO A 107 10.03 -10.92 10.61
C PRO A 107 9.94 -9.42 10.37
N THR A 108 8.82 -8.82 10.79
CA THR A 108 8.67 -7.36 10.84
C THR A 108 9.47 -6.78 12.00
N ILE A 109 9.74 -5.48 11.97
CA ILE A 109 10.43 -4.81 13.08
C ILE A 109 9.62 -4.83 14.38
N ALA A 110 8.29 -4.96 14.33
CA ALA A 110 7.46 -5.15 15.52
C ALA A 110 7.64 -6.54 16.13
N GLU A 111 7.71 -7.58 15.29
CA GLU A 111 7.92 -8.97 15.71
C GLU A 111 9.34 -9.21 16.22
N ALA A 112 10.33 -8.58 15.60
CA ALA A 112 11.72 -8.68 16.00
C ALA A 112 12.04 -7.90 17.28
N GLY A 113 11.18 -6.97 17.69
CA GLY A 113 11.46 -6.07 18.82
C GLY A 113 12.63 -5.13 18.53
N GLU A 114 12.95 -4.92 17.26
CA GLU A 114 14.08 -4.13 16.80
C GLU A 114 13.69 -2.67 16.54
N GLY A 115 14.52 -1.76 17.01
CA GLY A 115 14.49 -0.37 16.60
C GLY A 115 13.47 0.51 17.31
N ARG A 116 13.24 1.68 16.73
CA ARG A 116 12.25 2.66 17.17
C ARG A 116 10.85 2.11 16.95
N ARG A 117 9.94 2.30 17.92
CA ARG A 117 8.51 2.00 17.74
C ARG A 117 8.05 2.46 16.36
N ASN A 118 7.55 1.53 15.56
CA ASN A 118 7.04 1.83 14.23
C ASN A 118 5.52 1.57 14.24
N ALA A 119 4.76 2.64 14.32
CA ALA A 119 3.29 2.58 14.37
C ALA A 119 2.69 1.73 13.25
N ARG A 120 3.33 1.71 12.07
CA ARG A 120 2.89 0.87 10.96
C ARG A 120 3.07 -0.62 11.22
N ALA A 121 4.20 -1.01 11.79
CA ALA A 121 4.46 -2.41 12.09
C ALA A 121 3.59 -2.90 13.27
N GLU A 122 3.32 -2.02 14.24
CA GLU A 122 2.39 -2.30 15.33
C GLU A 122 0.94 -2.48 14.81
N ALA A 123 0.48 -1.60 13.92
CA ALA A 123 -0.84 -1.74 13.30
C ALA A 123 -0.94 -2.99 12.41
N ASP A 124 0.10 -3.28 11.61
CA ASP A 124 0.18 -4.51 10.80
C ASP A 124 -0.03 -5.76 11.65
N LEU A 125 0.71 -5.85 12.77
CA LEU A 125 0.61 -6.96 13.72
C LEU A 125 -0.76 -7.01 14.40
N ALA A 126 -1.34 -5.87 14.79
CA ALA A 126 -2.65 -5.81 15.41
C ALA A 126 -3.74 -6.33 14.46
N TRP A 127 -3.75 -5.89 13.20
CA TRP A 127 -4.70 -6.39 12.20
C TRP A 127 -4.50 -7.88 11.90
N LEU A 128 -3.24 -8.36 11.82
CA LEU A 128 -2.96 -9.80 11.67
C LEU A 128 -3.50 -10.62 12.85
N THR A 129 -3.34 -10.13 14.07
CA THR A 129 -3.85 -10.78 15.29
C THR A 129 -5.38 -10.89 15.29
N MET A 130 -6.08 -9.96 14.64
CA MET A 130 -7.53 -10.03 14.43
C MET A 130 -7.94 -11.00 13.30
N GLY A 131 -6.99 -11.62 12.62
CA GLY A 131 -7.25 -12.54 11.51
C GLY A 131 -7.48 -11.83 10.16
N ALA A 132 -7.02 -10.60 10.01
CA ALA A 132 -7.15 -9.86 8.76
C ALA A 132 -6.24 -10.41 7.64
N ARG A 133 -6.62 -10.10 6.38
CA ARG A 133 -5.74 -10.15 5.21
C ARG A 133 -5.04 -8.80 5.12
N VAL A 134 -3.74 -8.79 5.35
CA VAL A 134 -2.93 -7.57 5.43
C VAL A 134 -2.09 -7.45 4.17
N PHE A 135 -2.34 -6.40 3.38
CA PHE A 135 -1.61 -6.14 2.16
C PHE A 135 -0.44 -5.19 2.44
N ARG A 136 0.78 -5.69 2.37
CA ARG A 136 2.00 -4.92 2.54
C ARG A 136 2.39 -4.31 1.21
N LEU A 137 2.18 -3.00 1.07
CA LEU A 137 2.32 -2.25 -0.16
C LEU A 137 3.66 -1.53 -0.21
N PRO A 138 4.45 -1.67 -1.28
CA PRO A 138 5.66 -0.88 -1.52
C PRO A 138 5.32 0.51 -2.08
N GLY A 139 6.24 1.14 -2.81
CA GLY A 139 6.02 2.44 -3.44
C GLY A 139 4.87 2.42 -4.44
N ILE A 140 3.76 3.09 -4.09
CA ILE A 140 2.55 3.13 -4.92
C ILE A 140 2.69 4.19 -6.01
N TYR A 141 2.42 3.83 -7.25
CA TYR A 141 2.33 4.77 -8.36
C TYR A 141 1.09 4.51 -9.23
N GLY A 142 0.76 5.46 -10.11
CA GLY A 142 -0.38 5.39 -11.03
C GLY A 142 -0.79 6.77 -11.50
N PRO A 143 -2.01 6.95 -12.04
CA PRO A 143 -2.50 8.24 -12.56
C PRO A 143 -2.39 9.36 -11.53
N GLY A 144 -1.75 10.48 -11.90
CA GLY A 144 -1.55 11.65 -11.04
C GLY A 144 -0.54 11.43 -9.90
N ARG A 145 0.16 10.29 -9.88
CA ARG A 145 1.15 9.94 -8.87
C ARG A 145 2.26 9.07 -9.47
N SER A 146 2.92 9.58 -10.48
CA SER A 146 3.94 8.84 -11.22
C SER A 146 5.25 9.60 -11.38
N ALA A 147 6.28 8.93 -11.89
CA ALA A 147 7.50 9.58 -12.31
C ALA A 147 7.28 10.51 -13.51
N LEU A 148 6.30 10.22 -14.38
CA LEU A 148 5.94 11.09 -15.50
C LEU A 148 5.42 12.44 -15.00
N ASP A 149 4.56 12.44 -13.98
CA ASP A 149 4.04 13.67 -13.37
C ASP A 149 5.18 14.50 -12.80
N ARG A 150 6.11 13.86 -12.08
CA ARG A 150 7.27 14.53 -11.49
C ARG A 150 8.20 15.14 -12.54
N VAL A 151 8.39 14.47 -13.69
CA VAL A 151 9.18 15.02 -14.83
C VAL A 151 8.46 16.21 -15.42
N LYS A 152 7.17 16.12 -15.70
CA LYS A 152 6.35 17.23 -16.23
C LYS A 152 6.35 18.46 -15.31
N GLU A 153 6.38 18.23 -14.00
CA GLU A 153 6.42 19.27 -12.98
C GLU A 153 7.83 19.84 -12.70
N GLY A 154 8.87 19.31 -13.33
CA GLY A 154 10.26 19.71 -13.05
C GLY A 154 10.75 19.31 -11.64
N LYS A 155 10.09 18.32 -11.03
CA LYS A 155 10.39 17.82 -9.67
C LYS A 155 11.10 16.47 -9.67
N ALA A 156 11.37 15.91 -10.85
CA ALA A 156 12.12 14.66 -10.97
C ALA A 156 13.57 14.87 -10.52
N ARG A 157 14.12 13.89 -9.84
CA ARG A 157 15.48 13.92 -9.32
C ARG A 157 16.20 12.61 -9.59
N ARG A 158 17.51 12.66 -9.68
CA ARG A 158 18.41 11.51 -9.66
C ARG A 158 19.35 11.65 -8.47
N ILE A 159 19.40 10.61 -7.64
CA ILE A 159 20.20 10.63 -6.41
C ILE A 159 21.37 9.67 -6.55
N ASP A 160 22.57 10.15 -6.28
CA ASP A 160 23.78 9.32 -6.25
C ASP A 160 23.82 8.50 -4.95
N LEU A 161 23.15 7.36 -5.01
CA LEU A 161 23.10 6.39 -3.93
C LEU A 161 23.24 4.97 -4.52
N PRO A 162 24.48 4.47 -4.64
CA PRO A 162 24.74 3.16 -5.21
C PRO A 162 24.02 2.04 -4.46
N ASN A 163 23.54 1.05 -5.21
CA ASN A 163 22.87 -0.15 -4.69
C ASN A 163 21.51 0.10 -4.01
N GLN A 164 21.01 1.32 -3.99
CA GLN A 164 19.66 1.60 -3.48
C GLN A 164 18.61 1.09 -4.44
N VAL A 165 17.68 0.29 -3.93
CA VAL A 165 16.54 -0.22 -4.69
C VAL A 165 15.22 0.10 -3.99
N PHE A 166 14.19 0.22 -4.80
CA PHE A 166 12.81 0.40 -4.34
C PHE A 166 11.92 -0.63 -5.05
N SER A 167 11.12 -1.34 -4.29
CA SER A 167 9.97 -2.06 -4.84
C SER A 167 8.81 -1.11 -5.04
N ARG A 168 7.97 -1.40 -6.02
CA ARG A 168 6.83 -0.56 -6.42
C ARG A 168 5.62 -1.42 -6.73
N VAL A 169 4.48 -0.76 -6.89
CA VAL A 169 3.26 -1.39 -7.38
C VAL A 169 2.36 -0.34 -8.03
N HIS A 170 1.77 -0.67 -9.15
CA HIS A 170 0.74 0.18 -9.76
C HIS A 170 -0.55 0.10 -8.93
N VAL A 171 -1.24 1.23 -8.77
CA VAL A 171 -2.44 1.29 -7.92
C VAL A 171 -3.57 0.35 -8.40
N ASP A 172 -3.70 0.14 -9.70
CA ASP A 172 -4.71 -0.79 -10.25
C ASP A 172 -4.34 -2.25 -9.98
N ASP A 173 -3.04 -2.57 -9.84
CA ASP A 173 -2.59 -3.90 -9.44
C ASP A 173 -2.84 -4.15 -7.95
N ILE A 174 -2.77 -3.11 -7.11
CA ILE A 174 -3.25 -3.22 -5.72
C ILE A 174 -4.74 -3.54 -5.71
N ALA A 175 -5.53 -2.80 -6.49
CA ALA A 175 -6.98 -3.02 -6.55
C ALA A 175 -7.31 -4.44 -7.00
N SER A 176 -6.67 -4.95 -8.06
CA SER A 176 -6.87 -6.31 -8.54
C SER A 176 -6.46 -7.38 -7.52
N GLY A 177 -5.36 -7.16 -6.78
CA GLY A 177 -4.89 -8.08 -5.74
C GLY A 177 -5.86 -8.13 -4.54
N VAL A 178 -6.38 -6.99 -4.11
CA VAL A 178 -7.41 -6.92 -3.05
C VAL A 178 -8.71 -7.57 -3.51
N VAL A 179 -9.16 -7.30 -4.74
CA VAL A 179 -10.35 -7.94 -5.32
C VAL A 179 -10.17 -9.46 -5.39
N ALA A 180 -9.02 -9.95 -5.84
CA ALA A 180 -8.74 -11.38 -5.89
C ALA A 180 -8.83 -12.01 -4.50
N ALA A 181 -8.29 -11.37 -3.47
CA ALA A 181 -8.39 -11.86 -2.11
C ALA A 181 -9.82 -11.87 -1.56
N LEU A 182 -10.63 -10.86 -1.91
CA LEU A 182 -12.03 -10.77 -1.52
C LEU A 182 -12.90 -11.83 -2.21
N VAL A 183 -12.72 -12.00 -3.53
CA VAL A 183 -13.56 -12.89 -4.34
C VAL A 183 -13.23 -14.37 -4.08
N HIS A 184 -11.96 -14.69 -3.80
CA HIS A 184 -11.52 -16.08 -3.59
C HIS A 184 -11.43 -16.47 -2.10
N ASP A 185 -11.97 -15.66 -1.19
CA ASP A 185 -11.90 -15.89 0.26
C ASP A 185 -10.49 -16.31 0.72
N ALA A 186 -9.52 -15.49 0.39
CA ALA A 186 -8.13 -15.79 0.67
C ALA A 186 -7.88 -16.05 2.17
N PRO A 187 -6.99 -16.97 2.55
CA PRO A 187 -6.64 -17.18 3.95
C PRO A 187 -6.15 -15.90 4.65
N ALA A 188 -6.46 -15.77 5.95
CA ALA A 188 -5.91 -14.70 6.78
C ALA A 188 -4.38 -14.70 6.74
N GLY A 189 -3.79 -13.52 6.87
CA GLY A 189 -2.33 -13.37 6.88
C GLY A 189 -1.82 -12.22 6.01
N ALA A 190 -0.51 -12.01 5.98
CA ALA A 190 0.12 -10.98 5.18
C ALA A 190 0.29 -11.40 3.72
N TYR A 191 0.19 -10.42 2.82
CA TYR A 191 0.41 -10.54 1.38
C TYR A 191 1.17 -9.31 0.86
N ASN A 192 2.32 -9.52 0.26
CA ASN A 192 3.04 -8.45 -0.43
C ASN A 192 2.47 -8.27 -1.83
N LEU A 193 1.97 -7.06 -2.15
CA LEU A 193 1.58 -6.70 -3.50
C LEU A 193 2.61 -5.75 -4.09
N GLY A 194 3.55 -6.28 -4.84
CA GLY A 194 4.61 -5.54 -5.53
C GLY A 194 4.70 -5.93 -7.00
N ASP A 195 5.37 -5.10 -7.80
CA ASP A 195 5.78 -5.48 -9.15
C ASP A 195 6.95 -6.47 -9.14
N ASP A 196 7.38 -6.92 -10.30
CA ASP A 196 8.40 -7.96 -10.45
C ASP A 196 9.84 -7.39 -10.56
N LEU A 197 9.99 -6.04 -10.59
CA LEU A 197 11.28 -5.41 -10.84
C LEU A 197 11.63 -4.34 -9.81
N PRO A 198 12.11 -4.72 -8.60
CA PRO A 198 12.75 -3.77 -7.72
C PRO A 198 13.97 -3.14 -8.39
N CYS A 199 14.01 -1.82 -8.47
CA CYS A 199 15.08 -1.08 -9.13
C CYS A 199 15.33 0.28 -8.47
N SER A 200 16.39 0.98 -8.90
CA SER A 200 16.70 2.31 -8.37
C SER A 200 15.63 3.35 -8.73
N GLY A 201 15.60 4.45 -7.99
CA GLY A 201 14.78 5.61 -8.33
C GLY A 201 15.26 6.29 -9.61
N ASN A 202 16.56 6.22 -9.89
CA ASN A 202 17.17 6.82 -11.07
C ASN A 202 16.71 6.13 -12.35
N GLU A 203 16.70 4.78 -12.38
CA GLU A 203 16.21 4.02 -13.55
C GLU A 203 14.79 4.41 -13.94
N VAL A 204 13.91 4.57 -12.95
CA VAL A 204 12.52 4.97 -13.19
C VAL A 204 12.42 6.41 -13.68
N THR A 205 13.19 7.32 -13.10
CA THR A 205 13.25 8.73 -13.54
C THR A 205 13.79 8.84 -14.96
N GLU A 206 14.88 8.13 -15.27
CA GLU A 206 15.49 8.12 -16.61
C GLU A 206 14.55 7.54 -17.66
N HIS A 207 13.81 6.49 -17.31
CA HIS A 207 12.80 5.92 -18.19
C HIS A 207 11.66 6.91 -18.46
N ALA A 208 11.15 7.59 -17.41
CA ALA A 208 10.12 8.60 -17.55
C ALA A 208 10.58 9.79 -18.42
N CYS A 209 11.82 10.26 -18.25
CA CYS A 209 12.40 11.30 -19.09
C CYS A 209 12.47 10.87 -20.55
N ARG A 210 12.91 9.63 -20.84
CA ARG A 210 12.93 9.06 -22.21
C ARG A 210 11.55 9.02 -22.84
N LEU A 211 10.55 8.55 -22.10
CA LEU A 211 9.16 8.46 -22.60
C LEU A 211 8.60 9.84 -22.98
N LEU A 212 8.97 10.87 -22.23
CA LEU A 212 8.47 12.24 -22.44
C LEU A 212 9.36 13.08 -23.35
N GLY A 213 10.56 12.62 -23.74
CA GLY A 213 11.53 13.42 -24.50
C GLY A 213 12.17 14.54 -23.68
N PHE A 214 12.23 14.42 -22.36
CA PHE A 214 12.83 15.41 -21.47
C PHE A 214 14.30 15.09 -21.19
N PRO A 215 15.14 16.09 -20.94
CA PRO A 215 16.52 15.89 -20.52
C PRO A 215 16.55 15.21 -19.13
N LEU A 216 17.62 14.48 -18.86
CA LEU A 216 17.82 13.86 -17.56
C LEU A 216 18.14 14.94 -16.51
N PRO A 217 17.54 14.88 -15.31
CA PRO A 217 17.98 15.70 -14.19
C PRO A 217 19.45 15.43 -13.84
N LEU A 218 20.11 16.41 -13.25
CA LEU A 218 21.46 16.20 -12.72
C LEU A 218 21.47 15.09 -11.67
N LEU A 219 22.57 14.39 -11.56
CA LEU A 219 22.80 13.43 -10.48
C LEU A 219 23.26 14.23 -9.25
N GLU A 220 22.51 14.15 -8.18
CA GLU A 220 22.73 14.91 -6.94
C GLU A 220 23.03 13.94 -5.79
N THR A 221 23.88 14.35 -4.86
CA THR A 221 24.02 13.66 -3.58
C THR A 221 22.74 13.85 -2.73
N LEU A 222 22.56 13.04 -1.68
CA LEU A 222 21.44 13.21 -0.74
C LEU A 222 21.43 14.58 -0.05
N GLU A 223 22.60 15.20 0.11
CA GLU A 223 22.77 16.53 0.71
C GLU A 223 22.35 17.62 -0.26
N GLU A 224 22.88 17.60 -1.50
CA GLU A 224 22.55 18.56 -2.56
C GLU A 224 21.06 18.55 -2.92
N ALA A 225 20.44 17.38 -2.90
CA ALA A 225 19.03 17.21 -3.21
C ALA A 225 18.08 17.91 -2.22
N ASN A 226 18.57 18.34 -1.05
CA ASN A 226 17.81 19.05 -0.01
C ASN A 226 16.40 18.48 0.22
N LEU A 227 16.34 17.16 0.42
CA LEU A 227 15.09 16.43 0.59
C LEU A 227 14.43 16.76 1.94
N SER A 228 13.10 16.76 1.96
CA SER A 228 12.37 16.80 3.23
C SER A 228 12.73 15.59 4.10
N GLU A 229 12.57 15.70 5.42
CA GLU A 229 12.84 14.60 6.36
C GLU A 229 12.09 13.31 5.95
N MET A 230 10.82 13.44 5.55
CA MET A 230 10.02 12.33 5.07
C MET A 230 10.62 11.68 3.81
N ALA A 231 11.03 12.49 2.83
CA ALA A 231 11.63 11.98 1.60
C ALA A 231 12.99 11.32 1.86
N ARG A 232 13.81 11.91 2.76
CA ARG A 232 15.08 11.34 3.18
C ARG A 232 14.91 10.00 3.85
N GLY A 233 13.85 9.81 4.66
CA GLY A 233 13.52 8.54 5.30
C GLY A 233 13.36 7.38 4.32
N PHE A 234 12.86 7.61 3.10
CA PHE A 234 12.76 6.57 2.07
C PHE A 234 14.12 6.05 1.57
N TYR A 235 15.17 6.87 1.66
CA TYR A 235 16.52 6.48 1.26
C TYR A 235 17.33 5.81 2.38
N MET A 236 16.79 5.80 3.60
CA MET A 236 17.42 5.13 4.75
C MET A 236 17.12 3.63 4.84
N GLU A 237 16.18 3.16 4.05
CA GLU A 237 15.78 1.76 4.04
C GLU A 237 15.95 1.18 2.64
N ASN A 238 16.55 0.00 2.56
CA ASN A 238 16.83 -0.69 1.30
C ASN A 238 16.39 -2.16 1.39
N ARG A 239 15.44 -2.55 0.55
CA ARG A 239 14.92 -3.92 0.48
C ARG A 239 14.25 -4.21 -0.86
N ARG A 240 14.27 -5.47 -1.25
CA ARG A 240 13.51 -6.01 -2.38
C ARG A 240 12.34 -6.81 -1.85
N VAL A 241 11.15 -6.62 -2.38
CA VAL A 241 9.92 -7.25 -1.89
C VAL A 241 9.45 -8.31 -2.86
N SER A 242 9.33 -9.55 -2.38
CA SER A 242 8.78 -10.66 -3.15
C SER A 242 7.24 -10.64 -3.10
N ASN A 243 6.62 -10.83 -4.25
CA ASN A 243 5.16 -10.98 -4.42
C ASN A 243 4.73 -12.43 -4.64
N GLY A 244 5.65 -13.37 -4.47
CA GLY A 244 5.44 -14.79 -4.81
C GLY A 244 4.27 -15.45 -4.07
N LYS A 245 4.01 -15.08 -2.81
CA LYS A 245 2.86 -15.59 -2.05
C LYS A 245 1.54 -15.10 -2.65
N ALA A 246 1.42 -13.81 -2.95
CA ALA A 246 0.22 -13.25 -3.57
C ALA A 246 -0.08 -13.95 -4.90
N LYS A 247 0.92 -14.17 -5.76
CA LYS A 247 0.76 -14.90 -7.01
C LYS A 247 0.23 -16.32 -6.81
N ARG A 248 0.80 -17.06 -5.87
CA ARG A 248 0.43 -18.48 -5.65
C ARG A 248 -0.92 -18.63 -4.94
N VAL A 249 -1.19 -17.80 -3.93
CA VAL A 249 -2.35 -17.99 -3.05
C VAL A 249 -3.59 -17.28 -3.56
N LEU A 250 -3.42 -16.06 -4.13
CA LEU A 250 -4.53 -15.28 -4.64
C LEU A 250 -4.81 -15.55 -6.13
N GLY A 251 -3.96 -16.32 -6.83
CA GLY A 251 -4.00 -16.42 -8.29
C GLY A 251 -3.81 -15.08 -8.99
N TRP A 252 -3.22 -14.10 -8.28
CA TRP A 252 -3.03 -12.76 -8.76
C TRP A 252 -1.72 -12.64 -9.54
N SER A 253 -1.73 -11.84 -10.59
CA SER A 253 -0.54 -11.38 -11.28
C SER A 253 -0.67 -9.89 -11.59
N PRO A 254 0.38 -9.09 -11.42
CA PRO A 254 0.30 -7.68 -11.76
C PRO A 254 0.07 -7.51 -13.26
N ARG A 255 -0.86 -6.66 -13.63
CA ARG A 255 -1.08 -6.24 -15.02
C ARG A 255 0.11 -5.45 -15.55
N TYR A 256 0.76 -4.73 -14.64
CA TYR A 256 1.97 -3.96 -14.91
C TYR A 256 3.15 -4.61 -14.16
N PRO A 257 3.76 -5.67 -14.77
CA PRO A 257 4.79 -6.45 -14.07
C PRO A 257 6.03 -5.65 -13.74
N THR A 258 6.28 -4.55 -14.45
CA THR A 258 7.35 -3.60 -14.10
C THR A 258 6.88 -2.15 -14.26
N TYR A 259 7.69 -1.23 -13.78
CA TYR A 259 7.45 0.20 -13.99
C TYR A 259 7.45 0.61 -15.46
N VAL A 260 8.05 -0.19 -16.34
CA VAL A 260 8.14 0.09 -17.78
C VAL A 260 6.74 0.06 -18.41
N GLU A 261 6.01 -1.03 -18.21
CA GLU A 261 4.63 -1.19 -18.69
C GLU A 261 3.69 -0.22 -17.95
N GLY A 262 3.91 -0.07 -16.63
CA GLY A 262 3.08 0.81 -15.81
C GLY A 262 3.19 2.28 -16.21
N LEU A 263 4.39 2.80 -16.51
CA LEU A 263 4.56 4.18 -16.96
C LEU A 263 4.07 4.35 -18.41
N ALA A 264 4.29 3.37 -19.28
CA ALA A 264 3.79 3.44 -20.65
C ALA A 264 2.25 3.53 -20.71
N ALA A 265 1.55 2.87 -19.78
CA ALA A 265 0.10 2.92 -19.69
C ALA A 265 -0.45 4.26 -19.12
N LEU A 266 0.43 5.15 -18.64
CA LEU A 266 0.06 6.47 -18.09
C LEU A 266 0.34 7.63 -19.06
N LEU A 267 0.84 7.36 -20.28
CA LEU A 267 1.02 8.36 -21.33
C LEU A 267 -0.31 8.76 -21.95
#